data_f12165761f4bb2f738b6ff57e981ae6e
#
_entry.id   f12165761f4bb2f738b6ff57e981ae6e
#
_cell.length_a   1.000
_cell.length_b   1.000
_cell.length_c   1.000
_cell.angle_alpha   90.00
_cell.angle_beta   90.00
_cell.angle_gamma   90.00
#
_symmetry.space_group_name_H-M   'P 1'
#
loop_
_entity.id
_entity.type
_entity.pdbx_description
1 polymer ?
#
loop_
_entity_poly.entity_id
_entity_poly.type
_entity_poly.pdbx_seq_one_letter_code
_entity_poly.pdbx_strand_id
1 'polypeptide(L)'
;YEIGSGLVGSEMCIRDSRVYVEKKPDFAVKAKELKHEIKHYLGITTVEAVRVLIRYDVENISEETYKKALYTVFSEPPVDDIYEETFDYGDAKVFTVEFLPGQFDQRADSAEQCVKLLNENEEPIIRSAITYVIEGAITDEQFAAIKKHCINPVDSRAIGMEKPKTLVQEFDDPADVIIFDGFKDMADDKLKELYSSLNLAMTFKDFLHIQNYFKNEEKRDPSMTEIRVLDTYWSDHCRHTTFSTELSL
;
A
#
# COMPACT_ATOMS: atom_id res chain seq x y z
N TYR A 1 -24.89 -55.46 4.30
CA TYR A 1 -23.57 -55.00 4.76
C TYR A 1 -23.50 -53.52 4.51
N GLU A 2 -23.81 -52.76 5.54
CA GLU A 2 -23.61 -51.31 5.54
C GLU A 2 -22.13 -51.00 5.79
N ILE A 3 -21.49 -50.41 4.84
CA ILE A 3 -20.15 -49.81 5.02
C ILE A 3 -20.39 -48.42 5.58
N GLY A 4 -20.21 -48.29 6.87
CA GLY A 4 -20.18 -46.99 7.53
C GLY A 4 -19.02 -46.14 6.98
N SER A 5 -19.33 -45.11 6.23
CA SER A 5 -18.38 -44.07 5.88
C SER A 5 -18.06 -43.27 7.14
N GLY A 6 -16.97 -43.63 7.78
CA GLY A 6 -16.37 -42.79 8.81
C GLY A 6 -15.86 -41.54 8.15
N LEU A 7 -16.62 -40.44 8.28
CA LEU A 7 -16.15 -39.11 8.05
C LEU A 7 -15.08 -38.82 9.10
N VAL A 8 -13.82 -39.01 8.74
CA VAL A 8 -12.71 -38.34 9.41
C VAL A 8 -12.64 -36.92 8.81
N GLY A 9 -13.56 -36.08 9.26
CA GLY A 9 -13.41 -34.66 9.13
C GLY A 9 -12.46 -34.21 10.23
N SER A 10 -11.19 -34.07 9.96
CA SER A 10 -10.40 -33.08 10.68
C SER A 10 -11.05 -31.73 10.35
N GLU A 11 -11.83 -31.22 11.27
CA GLU A 11 -12.19 -29.82 11.24
C GLU A 11 -10.86 -29.05 11.28
N MET A 12 -10.39 -28.63 10.12
CA MET A 12 -9.30 -27.67 9.99
C MET A 12 -9.87 -26.38 10.59
N CYS A 13 -9.53 -26.12 11.85
CA CYS A 13 -9.92 -24.88 12.49
C CYS A 13 -9.22 -23.75 11.73
N ILE A 14 -9.91 -23.17 10.77
CA ILE A 14 -9.50 -21.93 10.12
C ILE A 14 -9.53 -20.84 11.18
N ARG A 15 -8.41 -20.23 11.41
CA ARG A 15 -8.26 -19.21 12.45
C ARG A 15 -7.89 -17.88 11.82
N ASP A 16 -8.65 -16.85 12.19
CA ASP A 16 -8.24 -15.46 11.94
C ASP A 16 -7.32 -15.04 13.08
N SER A 17 -6.06 -14.86 12.77
CA SER A 17 -5.03 -14.57 13.76
C SER A 17 -4.36 -13.22 13.47
N ARG A 18 -3.89 -12.61 14.54
CA ARG A 18 -3.09 -11.39 14.46
C ARG A 18 -1.78 -11.60 15.21
N VAL A 19 -0.68 -11.19 14.61
CA VAL A 19 0.62 -11.18 15.26
C VAL A 19 1.29 -9.83 15.08
N TYR A 20 1.90 -9.35 16.15
CA TYR A 20 2.77 -8.18 16.16
C TYR A 20 4.19 -8.63 16.38
N VAL A 21 5.09 -8.11 15.58
CA VAL A 21 6.51 -8.44 15.61
C VAL A 21 7.31 -7.17 15.84
N GLU A 22 8.07 -7.13 16.90
CA GLU A 22 8.87 -5.99 17.31
C GLU A 22 10.34 -6.37 17.33
N LYS A 23 11.19 -5.52 16.77
CA LYS A 23 12.65 -5.70 16.91
C LYS A 23 13.07 -5.46 18.34
N LYS A 24 13.87 -6.38 18.90
CA LYS A 24 14.50 -6.19 20.21
C LYS A 24 15.28 -4.87 20.27
N PRO A 25 15.48 -4.26 21.43
CA PRO A 25 16.04 -2.91 21.56
C PRO A 25 17.33 -2.65 20.80
N ASP A 26 18.24 -3.63 20.74
CA ASP A 26 19.51 -3.48 20.02
C ASP A 26 19.33 -3.41 18.51
N PHE A 27 18.30 -4.04 17.97
CA PHE A 27 17.98 -4.15 16.55
C PHE A 27 16.87 -3.17 16.09
N ALA A 28 16.27 -2.40 17.00
CA ALA A 28 15.16 -1.50 16.76
C ALA A 28 15.59 -0.20 16.06
N VAL A 29 16.23 -0.29 14.89
CA VAL A 29 16.78 0.86 14.15
C VAL A 29 15.67 1.83 13.76
N LYS A 30 14.58 1.35 13.15
CA LYS A 30 13.44 2.20 12.73
C LYS A 30 12.82 2.97 13.89
N ALA A 31 12.70 2.37 15.06
CA ALA A 31 12.16 3.04 16.24
C ALA A 31 13.10 4.14 16.73
N LYS A 32 14.41 3.89 16.71
CA LYS A 32 15.43 4.88 17.08
C LYS A 32 15.48 6.05 16.10
N GLU A 33 15.43 5.77 14.80
CA GLU A 33 15.39 6.77 13.74
C GLU A 33 14.13 7.63 13.86
N LEU A 34 12.96 7.03 13.96
CA LEU A 34 11.70 7.77 14.11
C LEU A 34 11.70 8.64 15.38
N LYS A 35 12.21 8.12 16.50
CA LYS A 35 12.37 8.92 17.73
C LYS A 35 13.27 10.14 17.49
N HIS A 36 14.34 9.96 16.74
CA HIS A 36 15.26 11.04 16.38
C HIS A 36 14.55 12.08 15.49
N GLU A 37 13.84 11.64 14.47
CA GLU A 37 13.08 12.52 13.57
C GLU A 37 11.99 13.32 14.31
N ILE A 38 11.23 12.67 15.18
CA ILE A 38 10.22 13.33 16.00
C ILE A 38 10.85 14.44 16.85
N LYS A 39 12.00 14.19 17.46
CA LYS A 39 12.68 15.17 18.32
C LYS A 39 13.33 16.30 17.54
N HIS A 40 14.02 15.99 16.46
CA HIS A 40 14.90 16.95 15.78
C HIS A 40 14.24 17.60 14.57
N TYR A 41 13.39 16.87 13.85
CA TYR A 41 12.72 17.40 12.66
C TYR A 41 11.34 18.01 13.02
N LEU A 42 10.53 17.29 13.82
CA LEU A 42 9.24 17.81 14.26
C LEU A 42 9.33 18.71 15.52
N GLY A 43 10.47 18.75 16.19
CA GLY A 43 10.68 19.58 17.38
C GLY A 43 9.91 19.10 18.63
N ILE A 44 9.42 17.85 18.65
CA ILE A 44 8.63 17.30 19.75
C ILE A 44 9.58 16.61 20.74
N THR A 45 10.12 17.37 21.69
CA THR A 45 11.13 16.91 22.64
C THR A 45 10.57 16.04 23.78
N THR A 46 9.27 16.07 24.01
CA THR A 46 8.56 15.32 25.06
C THR A 46 8.40 13.83 24.79
N VAL A 47 8.79 13.35 23.61
CA VAL A 47 8.83 11.93 23.28
C VAL A 47 9.90 11.21 24.12
N GLU A 48 9.47 10.22 24.91
CA GLU A 48 10.35 9.42 25.77
C GLU A 48 10.81 8.13 25.08
N ALA A 49 9.86 7.38 24.50
CA ALA A 49 10.15 6.20 23.73
C ALA A 49 9.28 6.10 22.47
N VAL A 50 9.78 5.35 21.50
CA VAL A 50 9.05 4.97 20.28
C VAL A 50 9.27 3.49 20.08
N ARG A 51 8.15 2.78 19.79
CA ARG A 51 8.18 1.38 19.37
C ARG A 51 7.56 1.27 17.98
N VAL A 52 8.10 0.38 17.17
CA VAL A 52 7.61 0.12 15.80
C VAL A 52 7.41 -1.39 15.67
N LEU A 53 6.16 -1.80 15.52
CA LEU A 53 5.79 -3.19 15.40
C LEU A 53 5.26 -3.46 13.99
N ILE A 54 5.67 -4.55 13.38
CA ILE A 54 5.04 -5.06 12.17
C ILE A 54 3.82 -5.88 12.60
N ARG A 55 2.64 -5.53 12.11
CA ARG A 55 1.42 -6.30 12.33
C ARG A 55 1.16 -7.18 11.11
N TYR A 56 0.87 -8.43 11.33
CA TYR A 56 0.29 -9.33 10.34
C TYR A 56 -1.10 -9.73 10.81
N ASP A 57 -2.09 -9.52 9.96
CA ASP A 57 -3.41 -10.14 10.06
C ASP A 57 -3.41 -11.34 9.10
N VAL A 58 -3.80 -12.50 9.60
CA VAL A 58 -3.69 -13.78 8.90
C VAL A 58 -5.04 -14.49 8.92
N GLU A 59 -5.53 -14.88 7.77
CA GLU A 59 -6.79 -15.59 7.57
C GLU A 59 -6.55 -16.86 6.74
N ASN A 60 -7.43 -17.83 6.85
CA ASN A 60 -7.44 -19.04 6.05
C ASN A 60 -6.19 -19.92 6.21
N ILE A 61 -5.76 -20.11 7.46
CA ILE A 61 -4.59 -20.93 7.83
C ILE A 61 -4.94 -21.85 9.01
N SER A 62 -4.41 -23.07 9.01
CA SER A 62 -4.55 -23.98 10.14
C SER A 62 -3.72 -23.52 11.35
N GLU A 63 -4.16 -23.89 12.55
CA GLU A 63 -3.41 -23.55 13.78
C GLU A 63 -2.01 -24.17 13.80
N GLU A 64 -1.83 -25.34 13.21
CA GLU A 64 -0.52 -26.00 13.12
C GLU A 64 0.45 -25.20 12.25
N THR A 65 0.01 -24.82 11.04
CA THR A 65 0.81 -24.00 10.11
C THR A 65 1.08 -22.62 10.68
N TYR A 66 0.08 -22.00 11.32
CA TYR A 66 0.25 -20.71 11.98
C TYR A 66 1.34 -20.73 13.06
N LYS A 67 1.32 -21.76 13.94
CA LYS A 67 2.37 -21.90 14.98
C LYS A 67 3.77 -22.09 14.41
N LYS A 68 3.90 -22.78 13.30
CA LYS A 68 5.18 -22.90 12.59
C LYS A 68 5.59 -21.55 11.98
N ALA A 69 4.64 -20.86 11.34
CA ALA A 69 4.87 -19.59 10.67
C ALA A 69 5.29 -18.47 11.64
N LEU A 70 4.84 -18.48 12.89
CA LEU A 70 5.22 -17.48 13.90
C LEU A 70 6.74 -17.28 13.98
N TYR A 71 7.51 -18.37 13.95
CA TYR A 71 8.95 -18.35 14.18
C TYR A 71 9.79 -18.62 12.93
N THR A 72 9.15 -18.80 11.77
CA THR A 72 9.85 -19.09 10.51
C THR A 72 9.50 -18.14 9.37
N VAL A 73 8.32 -17.52 9.44
CA VAL A 73 7.81 -16.60 8.41
C VAL A 73 7.65 -15.19 8.97
N PHE A 74 6.93 -15.05 10.09
CA PHE A 74 6.58 -13.72 10.61
C PHE A 74 7.71 -13.07 11.42
N SER A 75 8.59 -13.86 12.03
CA SER A 75 9.65 -13.35 12.89
C SER A 75 10.97 -14.10 12.78
N GLU A 76 12.02 -13.45 13.27
CA GLU A 76 13.35 -14.00 13.50
C GLU A 76 13.64 -14.02 15.02
N PRO A 77 13.46 -15.14 15.72
CA PRO A 77 13.52 -15.22 17.17
C PRO A 77 14.78 -14.62 17.85
N PRO A 78 15.96 -14.65 17.23
CA PRO A 78 17.14 -14.01 17.84
C PRO A 78 17.04 -12.49 17.99
N VAL A 79 16.28 -11.83 17.08
CA VAL A 79 16.22 -10.36 16.95
C VAL A 79 14.82 -9.78 17.12
N ASP A 80 13.79 -10.62 17.22
CA ASP A 80 12.39 -10.22 17.32
C ASP A 80 11.75 -10.71 18.62
N ASP A 81 10.81 -9.92 19.11
CA ASP A 81 9.79 -10.29 20.09
C ASP A 81 8.43 -10.37 19.38
N ILE A 82 7.60 -11.34 19.79
CA ILE A 82 6.30 -11.62 19.17
C ILE A 82 5.19 -11.42 20.21
N TYR A 83 4.09 -10.83 19.76
CA TYR A 83 2.87 -10.69 20.56
C TYR A 83 1.68 -11.16 19.72
N GLU A 84 0.95 -12.15 20.22
CA GLU A 84 -0.25 -12.67 19.56
C GLU A 84 -1.48 -11.89 20.00
N GLU A 85 -2.33 -11.55 19.07
CA GLU A 85 -3.61 -10.82 19.20
C GLU A 85 -3.49 -9.41 19.79
N THR A 86 -2.75 -9.24 20.88
CA THR A 86 -2.60 -7.94 21.56
C THR A 86 -1.19 -7.80 22.14
N PHE A 87 -0.80 -6.57 22.43
CA PHE A 87 0.43 -6.25 23.14
C PHE A 87 0.17 -5.11 24.13
N ASP A 88 0.99 -5.02 25.16
CA ASP A 88 0.89 -3.95 26.15
C ASP A 88 1.57 -2.67 25.62
N TYR A 89 0.83 -1.56 25.66
CA TYR A 89 1.30 -0.23 25.30
C TYR A 89 0.98 0.84 26.39
N GLY A 90 0.41 0.42 27.54
CA GLY A 90 0.08 1.30 28.66
C GLY A 90 -0.72 2.53 28.25
N ASP A 91 -0.26 3.71 28.66
CA ASP A 91 -0.89 5.00 28.32
C ASP A 91 -0.31 5.64 27.04
N ALA A 92 0.51 4.92 26.28
CA ALA A 92 1.11 5.44 25.07
C ALA A 92 0.08 5.69 23.97
N LYS A 93 0.34 6.68 23.12
CA LYS A 93 -0.47 6.93 21.93
C LYS A 93 -0.08 5.95 20.83
N VAL A 94 -1.07 5.26 20.25
CA VAL A 94 -0.87 4.21 19.26
C VAL A 94 -1.64 4.55 17.98
N PHE A 95 -1.03 4.27 16.84
CA PHE A 95 -1.70 4.25 15.54
C PHE A 95 -1.07 3.19 14.64
N THR A 96 -1.86 2.71 13.69
CA THR A 96 -1.41 1.72 12.72
C THR A 96 -1.56 2.27 11.31
N VAL A 97 -0.61 1.96 10.44
CA VAL A 97 -0.58 2.37 9.04
C VAL A 97 -0.57 1.12 8.17
N GLU A 98 -1.49 1.05 7.23
CA GLU A 98 -1.56 0.00 6.20
C GLU A 98 -1.49 0.60 4.80
N PHE A 99 -1.19 -0.22 3.81
CA PHE A 99 -1.31 0.20 2.41
C PHE A 99 -2.77 0.45 2.02
N LEU A 100 -2.98 1.39 1.11
CA LEU A 100 -4.29 1.63 0.51
C LEU A 100 -4.78 0.38 -0.25
N PRO A 101 -6.10 0.14 -0.31
CA PRO A 101 -6.65 -0.92 -1.15
C PRO A 101 -6.15 -0.80 -2.60
N GLY A 102 -5.72 -1.93 -3.16
CA GLY A 102 -5.12 -1.97 -4.51
C GLY A 102 -3.63 -1.69 -4.58
N GLN A 103 -3.00 -1.25 -3.50
CA GLN A 103 -1.54 -1.17 -3.42
C GLN A 103 -0.95 -2.56 -3.15
N PHE A 104 0.22 -2.82 -3.76
CA PHE A 104 0.92 -4.09 -3.57
C PHE A 104 1.64 -4.12 -2.22
N ASP A 105 1.21 -5.03 -1.34
CA ASP A 105 1.84 -5.30 -0.06
C ASP A 105 2.89 -6.40 -0.22
N GLN A 106 4.12 -6.01 -0.55
CA GLN A 106 5.23 -6.95 -0.75
C GLN A 106 5.50 -7.83 0.48
N ARG A 107 5.31 -7.31 1.69
CA ARG A 107 5.55 -8.05 2.92
C ARG A 107 4.49 -9.14 3.12
N ALA A 108 3.23 -8.81 2.89
CA ALA A 108 2.14 -9.76 2.96
C ALA A 108 2.28 -10.84 1.89
N ASP A 109 2.54 -10.47 0.64
CA ASP A 109 2.76 -11.40 -0.47
C ASP A 109 3.91 -12.37 -0.19
N SER A 110 5.04 -11.87 0.31
CA SER A 110 6.17 -12.73 0.69
C SER A 110 5.81 -13.69 1.83
N ALA A 111 5.03 -13.21 2.81
CA ALA A 111 4.58 -14.06 3.92
C ALA A 111 3.60 -15.15 3.43
N GLU A 112 2.65 -14.83 2.55
CA GLU A 112 1.75 -15.79 1.93
C GLU A 112 2.52 -16.90 1.18
N GLN A 113 3.50 -16.51 0.37
CA GLN A 113 4.35 -17.44 -0.34
C GLN A 113 5.14 -18.35 0.62
N CYS A 114 5.72 -17.81 1.68
CA CYS A 114 6.44 -18.58 2.68
C CYS A 114 5.53 -19.53 3.45
N VAL A 115 4.29 -19.13 3.78
CA VAL A 115 3.31 -20.02 4.41
C VAL A 115 2.93 -21.18 3.48
N LYS A 116 2.74 -20.91 2.18
CA LYS A 116 2.50 -21.96 1.16
C LYS A 116 3.67 -22.95 1.05
N LEU A 117 4.91 -22.50 1.28
CA LEU A 117 6.07 -23.41 1.35
C LEU A 117 6.06 -24.31 2.61
N LEU A 118 5.43 -23.86 3.70
CA LEU A 118 5.26 -24.68 4.90
C LEU A 118 4.14 -25.71 4.71
N ASN A 119 3.07 -25.36 4.01
CA ASN A 119 1.95 -26.23 3.70
C ASN A 119 1.29 -25.80 2.38
N GLU A 120 1.56 -26.56 1.32
CA GLU A 120 1.07 -26.28 -0.04
C GLU A 120 -0.46 -26.43 -0.23
N ASN A 121 -1.14 -27.04 0.75
CA ASN A 121 -2.59 -27.25 0.70
C ASN A 121 -3.39 -26.07 1.29
N GLU A 122 -2.71 -25.06 1.81
CA GLU A 122 -3.35 -23.88 2.39
C GLU A 122 -3.27 -22.67 1.43
N GLU A 123 -4.32 -21.88 1.45
CA GLU A 123 -4.41 -20.63 0.69
C GLU A 123 -4.52 -19.44 1.67
N PRO A 124 -3.40 -19.08 2.34
CA PRO A 124 -3.41 -18.01 3.33
C PRO A 124 -3.76 -16.68 2.70
N ILE A 125 -4.48 -15.84 3.44
CA ILE A 125 -4.69 -14.44 3.13
C ILE A 125 -4.02 -13.64 4.22
N ILE A 126 -3.04 -12.84 3.86
CA ILE A 126 -2.24 -12.07 4.81
C ILE A 126 -2.32 -10.58 4.45
N ARG A 127 -2.39 -9.73 5.47
CA ARG A 127 -2.24 -8.29 5.35
C ARG A 127 -1.18 -7.82 6.32
N SER A 128 -0.34 -6.90 5.88
CA SER A 128 0.64 -6.30 6.78
C SER A 128 0.31 -4.85 7.07
N ALA A 129 0.72 -4.41 8.25
CA ALA A 129 0.61 -3.03 8.68
C ALA A 129 1.76 -2.70 9.63
N ILE A 130 2.02 -1.42 9.82
CA ILE A 130 3.02 -0.95 10.78
C ILE A 130 2.29 -0.25 11.91
N THR A 131 2.51 -0.73 13.13
CA THR A 131 1.97 -0.12 14.35
C THR A 131 3.06 0.68 15.05
N TYR A 132 2.75 1.93 15.31
CA TYR A 132 3.61 2.88 16.00
C TYR A 132 3.08 3.15 17.40
N VAL A 133 3.95 3.04 18.39
CA VAL A 133 3.66 3.35 19.79
C VAL A 133 4.54 4.52 20.22
N ILE A 134 3.92 5.60 20.68
CA ILE A 134 4.61 6.84 21.04
C ILE A 134 4.40 7.11 22.54
N GLU A 135 5.46 6.99 23.29
CA GLU A 135 5.47 7.24 24.74
C GLU A 135 5.96 8.66 25.04
N GLY A 136 5.38 9.27 26.06
CA GLY A 136 5.71 10.60 26.54
C GLY A 136 4.51 11.52 26.64
N ALA A 137 4.73 12.73 27.13
CA ALA A 137 3.69 13.76 27.26
C ALA A 137 3.41 14.41 25.87
N ILE A 138 2.64 13.72 25.04
CA ILE A 138 2.34 14.12 23.66
C ILE A 138 0.93 14.69 23.57
N THR A 139 0.79 15.94 23.08
CA THR A 139 -0.52 16.55 22.82
C THR A 139 -1.19 15.93 21.60
N ASP A 140 -2.48 16.18 21.40
CA ASP A 140 -3.20 15.65 20.24
C ASP A 140 -2.72 16.27 18.93
N GLU A 141 -2.33 17.55 18.93
CA GLU A 141 -1.76 18.24 17.79
C GLU A 141 -0.38 17.66 17.42
N GLN A 142 0.46 17.39 18.43
CA GLN A 142 1.75 16.75 18.23
C GLN A 142 1.58 15.33 17.69
N PHE A 143 0.63 14.58 18.21
CA PHE A 143 0.32 13.24 17.71
C PHE A 143 -0.19 13.25 16.28
N ALA A 144 -1.03 14.22 15.90
CA ALA A 144 -1.48 14.42 14.53
C ALA A 144 -0.30 14.75 13.59
N ALA A 145 0.66 15.55 14.04
CA ALA A 145 1.87 15.87 13.28
C ALA A 145 2.75 14.62 13.08
N ILE A 146 2.91 13.77 14.10
CA ILE A 146 3.64 12.50 13.99
C ILE A 146 2.95 11.57 13.00
N LYS A 147 1.63 11.41 13.08
CA LYS A 147 0.85 10.62 12.11
C LYS A 147 1.07 11.10 10.68
N LYS A 148 0.98 12.41 10.45
CA LYS A 148 1.20 13.01 9.14
C LYS A 148 2.62 12.76 8.61
N HIS A 149 3.60 12.71 9.48
CA HIS A 149 4.99 12.38 9.12
C HIS A 149 5.17 10.91 8.72
N CYS A 150 4.47 10.00 9.42
CA CYS A 150 4.60 8.55 9.19
C CYS A 150 3.71 8.02 8.06
N ILE A 151 2.74 8.78 7.57
CA ILE A 151 1.77 8.33 6.57
C ILE A 151 2.03 9.03 5.24
N ASN A 152 2.29 8.25 4.21
CA ASN A 152 2.28 8.75 2.85
C ASN A 152 0.86 8.58 2.25
N PRO A 153 0.09 9.66 2.05
CA PRO A 153 -1.31 9.56 1.61
C PRO A 153 -1.47 9.04 0.18
N VAL A 154 -0.38 8.87 -0.56
CA VAL A 154 -0.39 8.32 -1.93
C VAL A 154 -0.51 6.78 -1.91
N ASP A 155 0.06 6.13 -0.90
CA ASP A 155 0.14 4.67 -0.83
C ASP A 155 -0.43 4.07 0.46
N SER A 156 -0.62 4.88 1.51
CA SER A 156 -0.96 4.37 2.84
C SER A 156 -1.97 5.23 3.58
N ARG A 157 -2.60 4.63 4.59
CA ARG A 157 -3.58 5.27 5.46
C ARG A 157 -3.46 4.79 6.90
N ALA A 158 -3.94 5.62 7.83
CA ALA A 158 -4.12 5.20 9.21
C ALA A 158 -5.36 4.31 9.34
N ILE A 159 -5.23 3.25 10.14
CA ILE A 159 -6.33 2.37 10.54
C ILE A 159 -6.38 2.21 12.06
N GLY A 160 -7.50 1.71 12.56
CA GLY A 160 -7.67 1.36 13.97
C GLY A 160 -6.93 0.09 14.37
N MET A 161 -6.97 -0.20 15.68
CA MET A 161 -6.45 -1.43 16.26
C MET A 161 -7.45 -2.59 16.17
N GLU A 162 -8.68 -2.31 15.75
CA GLU A 162 -9.72 -3.33 15.62
C GLU A 162 -9.35 -4.35 14.54
N LYS A 163 -9.70 -5.61 14.80
CA LYS A 163 -9.49 -6.70 13.85
C LYS A 163 -10.62 -6.65 12.81
N PRO A 164 -10.30 -6.65 11.51
CA PRO A 164 -11.33 -6.71 10.48
C PRO A 164 -12.06 -8.06 10.55
N LYS A 165 -13.29 -8.10 10.05
CA LYS A 165 -14.08 -9.35 10.00
C LYS A 165 -13.56 -10.34 8.95
N THR A 166 -12.94 -9.83 7.91
CA THR A 166 -12.25 -10.59 6.87
C THR A 166 -11.16 -9.75 6.23
N LEU A 167 -10.13 -10.41 5.74
CA LEU A 167 -9.03 -9.80 4.99
C LEU A 167 -9.28 -9.79 3.48
N VAL A 168 -10.32 -10.49 3.02
CA VAL A 168 -10.73 -10.46 1.61
C VAL A 168 -11.18 -9.05 1.25
N GLN A 169 -10.57 -8.50 0.20
CA GLN A 169 -10.99 -7.21 -0.36
C GLN A 169 -11.85 -7.47 -1.59
N GLU A 170 -13.06 -6.97 -1.55
CA GLU A 170 -13.94 -6.93 -2.71
C GLU A 170 -13.76 -5.58 -3.40
N PHE A 171 -13.59 -5.59 -4.70
CA PHE A 171 -13.51 -4.39 -5.52
C PHE A 171 -14.68 -4.43 -6.50
N ASP A 172 -15.26 -3.28 -6.72
CA ASP A 172 -16.22 -3.11 -7.82
C ASP A 172 -15.51 -3.35 -9.16
N ASP A 173 -16.24 -3.87 -10.12
CA ASP A 173 -15.72 -4.00 -11.49
C ASP A 173 -15.30 -2.62 -11.99
N PRO A 174 -14.13 -2.52 -12.65
CA PRO A 174 -13.67 -1.26 -13.19
C PRO A 174 -14.66 -0.74 -14.24
N ALA A 175 -14.88 0.56 -14.25
CA ALA A 175 -15.67 1.20 -15.29
C ALA A 175 -15.04 0.97 -16.67
N ASP A 176 -15.88 0.92 -17.71
CA ASP A 176 -15.40 0.85 -19.09
C ASP A 176 -14.48 2.02 -19.42
N VAL A 177 -13.53 1.75 -20.32
CA VAL A 177 -12.59 2.78 -20.76
C VAL A 177 -13.32 3.90 -21.47
N ILE A 178 -13.13 5.12 -21.00
CA ILE A 178 -13.76 6.32 -21.59
C ILE A 178 -13.21 6.55 -23.00
N ILE A 179 -14.10 6.71 -23.98
CA ILE A 179 -13.78 7.22 -25.31
C ILE A 179 -14.07 8.71 -25.32
N PHE A 180 -13.21 9.52 -25.86
CA PHE A 180 -13.42 10.97 -25.98
C PHE A 180 -14.24 11.31 -27.24
N ASP A 181 -15.53 11.10 -27.16
CA ASP A 181 -16.45 11.33 -28.28
C ASP A 181 -16.29 12.74 -28.88
N GLY A 182 -16.10 12.79 -30.18
CA GLY A 182 -15.91 14.04 -30.93
C GLY A 182 -14.53 14.68 -30.79
N PHE A 183 -13.58 14.02 -30.14
CA PHE A 183 -12.22 14.52 -29.94
C PHE A 183 -11.55 14.98 -31.25
N LYS A 184 -11.62 14.17 -32.29
CA LYS A 184 -10.98 14.44 -33.60
C LYS A 184 -11.47 15.71 -34.27
N ASP A 185 -12.72 16.15 -33.98
CA ASP A 185 -13.36 17.31 -34.57
C ASP A 185 -13.61 18.43 -33.53
N MET A 186 -13.04 18.30 -32.34
CA MET A 186 -13.20 19.25 -31.25
C MET A 186 -12.52 20.59 -31.60
N ALA A 187 -13.24 21.69 -31.36
CA ALA A 187 -12.68 23.02 -31.54
C ALA A 187 -11.58 23.31 -30.49
N ASP A 188 -10.63 24.17 -30.85
CA ASP A 188 -9.44 24.48 -30.04
C ASP A 188 -9.76 24.88 -28.60
N ASP A 189 -10.81 25.66 -28.37
CA ASP A 189 -11.20 26.09 -27.02
C ASP A 189 -11.61 24.90 -26.13
N LYS A 190 -12.47 24.03 -26.67
CA LYS A 190 -12.90 22.80 -25.96
C LYS A 190 -11.76 21.81 -25.77
N LEU A 191 -10.91 21.68 -26.79
CA LEU A 191 -9.72 20.84 -26.72
C LEU A 191 -8.76 21.32 -25.63
N LYS A 192 -8.64 22.64 -25.46
CA LYS A 192 -7.82 23.23 -24.43
C LYS A 192 -8.38 23.06 -23.01
N GLU A 193 -9.72 23.10 -22.87
CA GLU A 193 -10.39 22.77 -21.62
C GLU A 193 -10.16 21.29 -21.27
N LEU A 194 -10.34 20.37 -22.22
CA LEU A 194 -10.06 18.94 -22.03
C LEU A 194 -8.59 18.72 -21.64
N TYR A 195 -7.63 19.30 -22.36
CA TYR A 195 -6.22 19.21 -22.05
C TYR A 195 -5.92 19.66 -20.61
N SER A 196 -6.48 20.79 -20.20
CA SER A 196 -6.29 21.30 -18.83
C SER A 196 -6.88 20.39 -17.76
N SER A 197 -7.98 19.71 -18.05
CA SER A 197 -8.65 18.78 -17.13
C SER A 197 -7.87 17.48 -16.93
N LEU A 198 -7.09 17.06 -17.92
CA LEU A 198 -6.37 15.78 -17.92
C LEU A 198 -5.02 15.85 -17.19
N ASN A 199 -4.51 17.03 -16.92
CA ASN A 199 -3.21 17.24 -16.26
C ASN A 199 -2.09 16.40 -16.90
N LEU A 200 -1.87 16.62 -18.20
CA LEU A 200 -0.92 15.86 -19.01
C LEU A 200 0.51 16.42 -18.88
N ALA A 201 1.50 15.55 -19.06
CA ALA A 201 2.91 15.91 -19.11
C ALA A 201 3.32 16.52 -20.47
N MET A 202 2.65 16.13 -21.56
CA MET A 202 2.86 16.68 -22.89
C MET A 202 2.41 18.15 -22.99
N THR A 203 2.93 18.90 -23.98
CA THR A 203 2.47 20.25 -24.26
C THR A 203 1.14 20.26 -25.00
N PHE A 204 0.42 21.42 -24.98
CA PHE A 204 -0.80 21.57 -25.77
C PHE A 204 -0.55 21.41 -27.28
N LYS A 205 0.64 21.78 -27.77
CA LYS A 205 1.03 21.54 -29.17
C LYS A 205 1.11 20.05 -29.51
N ASP A 206 1.62 19.25 -28.61
CA ASP A 206 1.69 17.80 -28.78
C ASP A 206 0.28 17.19 -28.79
N PHE A 207 -0.59 17.71 -27.93
CA PHE A 207 -1.98 17.28 -27.87
C PHE A 207 -2.77 17.64 -29.15
N LEU A 208 -2.51 18.81 -29.73
CA LEU A 208 -3.03 19.18 -31.06
C LEU A 208 -2.51 18.26 -32.16
N HIS A 209 -1.24 17.85 -32.09
CA HIS A 209 -0.67 16.89 -33.04
C HIS A 209 -1.39 15.55 -32.94
N ILE A 210 -1.66 15.07 -31.72
CA ILE A 210 -2.43 13.85 -31.48
C ILE A 210 -3.85 13.97 -32.06
N GLN A 211 -4.53 15.09 -31.84
CA GLN A 211 -5.85 15.31 -32.45
C GLN A 211 -5.81 15.22 -33.98
N ASN A 212 -4.84 15.85 -34.61
CA ASN A 212 -4.65 15.79 -36.05
C ASN A 212 -4.39 14.36 -36.57
N TYR A 213 -3.62 13.57 -35.82
CA TYR A 213 -3.37 12.19 -36.15
C TYR A 213 -4.64 11.34 -36.09
N PHE A 214 -5.40 11.44 -35.00
CA PHE A 214 -6.68 10.73 -34.87
C PHE A 214 -7.70 11.16 -35.91
N LYS A 215 -7.70 12.44 -36.32
CA LYS A 215 -8.60 12.96 -37.36
C LYS A 215 -8.24 12.46 -38.76
N ASN A 216 -6.96 12.49 -39.12
CA ASN A 216 -6.53 12.30 -40.49
C ASN A 216 -6.12 10.86 -40.79
N GLU A 217 -5.47 10.20 -39.86
CA GLU A 217 -4.92 8.85 -40.03
C GLU A 217 -5.87 7.81 -39.42
N GLU A 218 -6.15 7.85 -38.13
CA GLU A 218 -6.96 6.87 -37.44
C GLU A 218 -8.46 7.00 -37.78
N LYS A 219 -8.95 8.22 -38.05
CA LYS A 219 -10.35 8.55 -38.40
C LYS A 219 -11.37 8.13 -37.35
N ARG A 220 -10.94 8.02 -36.12
CA ARG A 220 -11.74 7.66 -34.94
C ARG A 220 -11.38 8.55 -33.74
N ASP A 221 -12.16 8.49 -32.72
CA ASP A 221 -11.85 9.14 -31.45
C ASP A 221 -10.95 8.25 -30.57
N PRO A 222 -10.02 8.82 -29.78
CA PRO A 222 -9.17 8.07 -28.90
C PRO A 222 -9.88 7.69 -27.60
N SER A 223 -9.39 6.62 -26.97
CA SER A 223 -9.71 6.28 -25.60
C SER A 223 -8.83 7.07 -24.61
N MET A 224 -9.28 7.14 -23.36
CA MET A 224 -8.49 7.69 -22.25
C MET A 224 -7.14 6.95 -22.14
N THR A 225 -7.16 5.62 -22.30
CA THR A 225 -5.94 4.80 -22.23
C THR A 225 -4.93 5.20 -23.31
N GLU A 226 -5.38 5.41 -24.55
CA GLU A 226 -4.50 5.84 -25.65
C GLU A 226 -3.88 7.21 -25.34
N ILE A 227 -4.68 8.17 -24.88
CA ILE A 227 -4.16 9.50 -24.48
C ILE A 227 -3.13 9.38 -23.36
N ARG A 228 -3.38 8.55 -22.33
CA ARG A 228 -2.43 8.34 -21.21
C ARG A 228 -1.15 7.64 -21.65
N VAL A 229 -1.24 6.65 -22.55
CA VAL A 229 -0.06 5.97 -23.10
C VAL A 229 0.78 6.95 -23.93
N LEU A 230 0.15 7.75 -24.78
CA LEU A 230 0.84 8.78 -25.55
C LEU A 230 1.49 9.83 -24.63
N ASP A 231 0.79 10.28 -23.59
CA ASP A 231 1.34 11.21 -22.60
C ASP A 231 2.58 10.64 -21.91
N THR A 232 2.58 9.34 -21.62
CA THR A 232 3.75 8.66 -21.05
C THR A 232 4.98 8.74 -21.97
N TYR A 233 4.81 8.66 -23.28
CA TYR A 233 5.91 8.84 -24.23
C TYR A 233 6.47 10.27 -24.23
N TRP A 234 5.67 11.28 -23.89
CA TRP A 234 6.10 12.67 -23.72
C TRP A 234 6.58 12.99 -22.31
N SER A 235 6.57 12.01 -21.38
CA SER A 235 6.99 12.21 -19.99
C SER A 235 8.52 12.25 -19.84
N ASP A 236 8.96 12.55 -18.61
CA ASP A 236 10.36 12.84 -18.29
C ASP A 236 11.38 11.78 -18.66
N HIS A 237 11.04 10.52 -18.57
CA HIS A 237 11.98 9.44 -18.87
C HIS A 237 12.34 9.33 -20.37
N CYS A 238 11.62 10.04 -21.25
CA CYS A 238 11.86 10.11 -22.68
C CYS A 238 12.12 11.54 -23.19
N ARG A 239 12.46 12.50 -22.33
CA ARG A 239 12.66 13.92 -22.67
C ARG A 239 13.91 14.16 -23.49
N HIS A 240 13.94 13.72 -24.72
CA HIS A 240 15.03 14.08 -25.64
C HIS A 240 14.98 15.52 -26.13
N THR A 241 13.83 16.19 -26.08
CA THR A 241 13.66 17.58 -26.47
C THR A 241 14.45 18.57 -25.60
N THR A 242 14.67 18.25 -24.32
CA THR A 242 15.47 19.10 -23.42
C THR A 242 16.93 19.25 -23.87
N PHE A 243 17.49 18.22 -24.51
CA PHE A 243 18.86 18.21 -25.00
C PHE A 243 19.04 18.96 -26.34
N SER A 244 17.94 19.33 -26.99
CA SER A 244 17.93 20.09 -28.24
C SER A 244 17.62 21.58 -28.04
N THR A 245 17.59 22.04 -26.79
CA THR A 245 17.29 23.44 -26.46
C THR A 245 18.51 24.34 -26.76
N GLU A 246 18.36 25.28 -27.66
CA GLU A 246 19.34 26.37 -27.89
C GLU A 246 19.07 27.51 -26.93
N LEU A 247 20.07 27.89 -26.16
CA LEU A 247 20.03 29.06 -25.29
C LEU A 247 20.67 30.24 -25.99
N SER A 248 19.89 31.31 -26.23
CA SER A 248 20.42 32.64 -26.64
C SER A 248 20.77 33.40 -25.38
N LEU A 249 22.05 33.69 -25.21
CA LEU A 249 22.59 34.55 -24.13
C LEU A 249 22.70 35.99 -24.56
#